data_3972191519614688b3ebbe1ff283a33f
#
_entry.id   3972191519614688b3ebbe1ff283a33f
#
_cell.length_a   1.000
_cell.length_b   1.000
_cell.length_c   1.000
_cell.angle_alpha   90.00
_cell.angle_beta   90.00
_cell.angle_gamma   90.00
#
_symmetry.space_group_name_H-M   'P 1'
#
loop_
_entity.id
_entity.type
_entity.pdbx_description
1 polymer ?
#
loop_
_entity_poly.entity_id
_entity_poly.type
_entity_poly.pdbx_seq_one_letter_code
_entity_poly.pdbx_strand_id
1 'polypeptide(L)'
;NNIDARTGFLYGSETIDVVAGNLRATGKLAVLRVNPSHACNNDVLTILAGPSSTGNTISSDSYGFALYKRSTDGAFFVFDKSKSSAPIQQWRLTGTGGAIQVTSVRSFTDVSIGVAEGFVADDQHGFVYFSEEAAGIHKYNADPNSGQNNRLSFFASGDGTASDREGVSLVSCNDGGGY
;
A
#
# COMPACT_ATOMS: atom_id res chain seq x y z
N ASN A 1 -4.20 -9.17 -8.23
CA ASN A 1 -3.22 -8.93 -7.14
C ASN A 1 -2.35 -7.74 -7.52
N ASN A 2 -2.25 -6.78 -6.63
CA ASN A 2 -1.38 -5.61 -6.80
C ASN A 2 -0.11 -5.78 -5.98
N ILE A 3 0.96 -5.16 -6.45
CA ILE A 3 2.29 -5.21 -5.82
C ILE A 3 2.87 -3.81 -5.72
N ASP A 4 3.69 -3.59 -4.70
CA ASP A 4 4.47 -2.38 -4.51
C ASP A 4 5.81 -2.71 -3.86
N ALA A 5 6.80 -1.84 -4.01
CA ALA A 5 8.16 -2.04 -3.50
C ALA A 5 8.65 -0.82 -2.72
N ARG A 6 9.40 -1.08 -1.66
CA ARG A 6 10.05 -0.02 -0.87
C ARG A 6 11.41 -0.48 -0.35
N THR A 7 12.30 0.47 -0.22
CA THR A 7 13.63 0.26 0.36
C THR A 7 13.65 0.56 1.86
N GLY A 8 14.51 -0.12 2.60
CA GLY A 8 14.82 0.22 3.97
C GLY A 8 13.80 -0.29 5.00
N PHE A 9 13.20 -1.45 4.78
CA PHE A 9 12.35 -2.14 5.77
C PHE A 9 13.20 -2.79 6.86
N LEU A 10 12.88 -2.54 8.13
CA LEU A 10 13.56 -3.18 9.26
C LEU A 10 13.01 -4.59 9.48
N TYR A 11 13.84 -5.61 9.27
CA TYR A 11 13.53 -7.02 9.48
C TYR A 11 14.49 -7.61 10.52
N GLY A 12 14.03 -7.75 11.77
CA GLY A 12 14.89 -8.05 12.90
C GLY A 12 15.90 -6.93 13.16
N SER A 13 17.18 -7.22 12.98
CA SER A 13 18.28 -6.23 13.07
C SER A 13 18.78 -5.74 11.72
N GLU A 14 18.24 -6.24 10.63
CA GLU A 14 18.66 -5.90 9.26
C GLU A 14 17.74 -4.87 8.63
N THR A 15 18.31 -4.01 7.80
CA THR A 15 17.55 -3.14 6.89
C THR A 15 17.58 -3.74 5.49
N ILE A 16 16.44 -4.04 4.94
CA ILE A 16 16.28 -4.73 3.65
C ILE A 16 15.33 -4.00 2.72
N ASP A 17 15.42 -4.31 1.44
CA ASP A 17 14.44 -3.88 0.46
C ASP A 17 13.37 -4.97 0.30
N VAL A 18 12.11 -4.55 0.16
CA VAL A 18 10.97 -5.46 0.09
C VAL A 18 10.08 -5.17 -1.10
N VAL A 19 9.53 -6.24 -1.65
CA VAL A 19 8.34 -6.23 -2.51
C VAL A 19 7.21 -6.85 -1.71
N ALA A 20 6.06 -6.21 -1.69
CA ALA A 20 4.88 -6.77 -1.06
C ALA A 20 3.68 -6.71 -2.00
N GLY A 21 2.73 -7.59 -1.79
CA GLY A 21 1.51 -7.65 -2.58
C GLY A 21 0.39 -8.38 -1.86
N ASN A 22 -0.83 -8.05 -2.25
CA ASN A 22 -2.01 -8.69 -1.71
C ASN A 22 -2.24 -10.06 -2.37
N LEU A 23 -2.58 -11.05 -1.56
CA LEU A 23 -3.00 -12.37 -2.00
C LEU A 23 -4.52 -12.48 -1.90
N ARG A 24 -5.21 -12.04 -2.95
CA ARG A 24 -6.67 -11.89 -3.00
C ARG A 24 -7.42 -13.14 -2.52
N ALA A 25 -7.04 -14.32 -3.00
CA ALA A 25 -7.71 -15.57 -2.67
C ALA A 25 -7.64 -15.97 -1.19
N THR A 26 -6.66 -15.47 -0.44
CA THR A 26 -6.43 -15.83 0.97
C THR A 26 -6.63 -14.66 1.94
N GLY A 27 -6.80 -13.43 1.43
CA GLY A 27 -6.85 -12.23 2.26
C GLY A 27 -5.56 -11.98 3.04
N LYS A 28 -4.42 -12.35 2.47
CA LYS A 28 -3.11 -12.22 3.11
C LYS A 28 -2.17 -11.31 2.31
N LEU A 29 -1.15 -10.85 3.00
CA LEU A 29 -0.03 -10.11 2.42
C LEU A 29 1.10 -11.08 2.09
N ALA A 30 1.61 -11.04 0.85
CA ALA A 30 2.91 -11.58 0.52
C ALA A 30 3.98 -10.50 0.75
N VAL A 31 5.10 -10.87 1.37
CA VAL A 31 6.26 -9.99 1.52
C VAL A 31 7.50 -10.78 1.12
N LEU A 32 8.28 -10.20 0.21
CA LEU A 32 9.51 -10.79 -0.30
C LEU A 32 10.67 -9.82 -0.06
N ARG A 33 11.79 -10.35 0.38
CA ARG A 33 13.08 -9.64 0.42
C ARG A 33 13.65 -9.57 -0.98
N VAL A 34 14.16 -8.42 -1.36
CA VAL A 34 14.99 -8.24 -2.56
C VAL A 34 16.45 -8.52 -2.20
N ASN A 35 17.09 -9.41 -2.96
CA ASN A 35 18.49 -9.77 -2.78
C ASN A 35 19.33 -9.10 -3.88
N PRO A 36 19.86 -7.89 -3.68
CA PRO A 36 20.50 -7.12 -4.74
C PRO A 36 21.79 -7.78 -5.28
N SER A 37 22.46 -8.62 -4.46
CA SER A 37 23.64 -9.38 -4.89
C SER A 37 23.33 -10.54 -5.82
N HIS A 38 22.06 -10.89 -5.98
CA HIS A 38 21.56 -12.00 -6.80
C HIS A 38 20.88 -11.51 -8.08
N ALA A 39 21.14 -10.26 -8.50
CA ALA A 39 20.62 -9.70 -9.74
C ALA A 39 20.91 -10.66 -10.92
N CYS A 40 19.87 -10.98 -11.69
CA CYS A 40 19.90 -11.91 -12.81
C CYS A 40 19.94 -13.43 -12.43
N ASN A 41 19.76 -13.80 -11.17
CA ASN A 41 19.59 -15.19 -10.72
C ASN A 41 18.15 -15.46 -10.30
N ASN A 42 17.79 -16.74 -10.17
CA ASN A 42 16.46 -17.16 -9.69
C ASN A 42 16.21 -16.82 -8.21
N ASP A 43 17.24 -16.42 -7.47
CA ASP A 43 17.18 -16.13 -6.02
C ASP A 43 17.11 -14.63 -5.71
N VAL A 44 16.73 -13.80 -6.69
CA VAL A 44 16.59 -12.35 -6.52
C VAL A 44 15.54 -12.00 -5.44
N LEU A 45 14.56 -12.84 -5.20
CA LEU A 45 13.52 -12.68 -4.21
C LEU A 45 13.49 -13.84 -3.22
N THR A 46 13.44 -13.51 -1.93
CA THR A 46 13.22 -14.48 -0.85
C THR A 46 11.90 -14.22 -0.16
N ILE A 47 11.03 -15.23 -0.07
CA ILE A 47 9.72 -15.11 0.59
C ILE A 47 9.92 -14.98 2.11
N LEU A 48 9.44 -13.87 2.67
CA LEU A 48 9.39 -13.63 4.12
C LEU A 48 8.00 -13.96 4.69
N ALA A 49 6.95 -13.72 3.92
CA ALA A 49 5.59 -14.11 4.23
C ALA A 49 4.82 -14.46 2.96
N GLY A 50 3.94 -15.43 3.06
CA GLY A 50 3.13 -15.96 1.96
C GLY A 50 1.78 -16.50 2.43
N PRO A 51 1.09 -17.29 1.59
CA PRO A 51 -0.27 -17.76 1.88
C PRO A 51 -0.37 -18.67 3.13
N SER A 52 0.71 -19.36 3.49
CA SER A 52 0.75 -20.24 4.67
C SER A 52 1.27 -19.56 5.94
N SER A 53 1.73 -18.29 5.85
CA SER A 53 2.25 -17.55 6.99
C SER A 53 1.12 -17.13 7.95
N THR A 54 1.49 -16.87 9.21
CA THR A 54 0.61 -16.30 10.24
C THR A 54 0.98 -14.84 10.50
N GLY A 55 0.02 -14.05 11.00
CA GLY A 55 0.26 -12.64 11.33
C GLY A 55 0.25 -11.67 10.13
N ASN A 56 0.04 -12.16 8.92
CA ASN A 56 0.03 -11.37 7.68
C ASN A 56 -1.37 -11.26 7.04
N THR A 57 -2.44 -11.49 7.82
CA THR A 57 -3.83 -11.37 7.33
C THR A 57 -4.24 -9.91 7.22
N ILE A 58 -4.76 -9.53 6.07
CA ILE A 58 -5.36 -8.24 5.74
C ILE A 58 -6.85 -8.43 5.38
N SER A 59 -7.41 -7.62 4.50
CA SER A 59 -8.82 -7.76 4.11
C SER A 59 -9.09 -8.99 3.26
N SER A 60 -10.22 -9.65 3.47
CA SER A 60 -10.71 -10.69 2.55
C SER A 60 -11.02 -10.09 1.18
N ASP A 61 -10.80 -10.84 0.10
CA ASP A 61 -10.96 -10.35 -1.28
C ASP A 61 -10.20 -9.04 -1.55
N SER A 62 -9.00 -8.91 -0.95
CA SER A 62 -8.11 -7.76 -1.09
C SER A 62 -7.85 -7.42 -2.57
N TYR A 63 -8.08 -6.16 -2.95
CA TYR A 63 -8.07 -5.72 -4.35
C TYR A 63 -7.13 -4.53 -4.56
N GLY A 64 -7.44 -3.36 -4.01
CA GLY A 64 -6.55 -2.22 -4.01
C GLY A 64 -5.41 -2.37 -2.99
N PHE A 65 -4.19 -1.93 -3.35
CA PHE A 65 -3.01 -2.13 -2.51
C PHE A 65 -1.93 -1.08 -2.77
N ALA A 66 -1.32 -0.55 -1.71
CA ALA A 66 -0.06 0.19 -1.75
C ALA A 66 0.73 0.04 -0.46
N LEU A 67 2.06 0.15 -0.56
CA LEU A 67 2.95 0.38 0.57
C LEU A 67 3.10 1.90 0.83
N TYR A 68 3.28 2.25 2.08
CA TYR A 68 3.69 3.58 2.52
C TYR A 68 4.84 3.46 3.51
N LYS A 69 5.91 4.19 3.27
CA LYS A 69 7.02 4.36 4.22
C LYS A 69 6.97 5.76 4.80
N ARG A 70 6.70 5.87 6.09
CA ARG A 70 6.68 7.17 6.76
C ARG A 70 8.07 7.78 6.82
N SER A 71 8.24 9.00 6.31
CA SER A 71 9.54 9.64 6.19
C SER A 71 10.17 10.00 7.54
N THR A 72 9.37 10.22 8.59
CA THR A 72 9.85 10.69 9.90
C THR A 72 10.58 9.63 10.74
N ASP A 73 10.23 8.35 10.60
CA ASP A 73 10.78 7.26 11.41
C ASP A 73 11.02 5.97 10.61
N GLY A 74 10.74 5.97 9.31
CA GLY A 74 10.89 4.80 8.46
C GLY A 74 9.87 3.69 8.70
N ALA A 75 8.79 3.93 9.45
CA ALA A 75 7.75 2.95 9.70
C ALA A 75 7.00 2.61 8.41
N PHE A 76 6.73 1.31 8.22
CA PHE A 76 6.03 0.80 7.04
C PHE A 76 4.55 0.55 7.31
N PHE A 77 3.75 0.87 6.32
CA PHE A 77 2.30 0.65 6.34
C PHE A 77 1.83 0.06 5.02
N VAL A 78 0.70 -0.62 5.08
CA VAL A 78 -0.02 -1.17 3.94
C VAL A 78 -1.38 -0.49 3.89
N PHE A 79 -1.75 0.03 2.74
CA PHE A 79 -3.12 0.36 2.41
C PHE A 79 -3.74 -0.80 1.63
N ASP A 80 -4.92 -1.21 2.04
CA ASP A 80 -5.60 -2.36 1.48
C ASP A 80 -7.11 -2.12 1.43
N LYS A 81 -7.74 -2.58 0.37
CA LYS A 81 -9.18 -2.54 0.19
C LYS A 81 -9.66 -3.80 -0.51
N SER A 82 -10.73 -4.41 0.02
CA SER A 82 -11.43 -5.46 -0.70
C SER A 82 -12.20 -4.89 -1.91
N LYS A 83 -12.51 -5.73 -2.88
CA LYS A 83 -13.28 -5.33 -4.08
C LYS A 83 -14.69 -4.82 -3.73
N SER A 84 -15.23 -5.24 -2.59
CA SER A 84 -16.52 -4.77 -2.08
C SER A 84 -16.49 -3.28 -1.69
N SER A 85 -17.63 -2.73 -1.29
CA SER A 85 -17.77 -1.37 -0.73
C SER A 85 -17.21 -1.21 0.70
N ALA A 86 -16.42 -2.16 1.19
CA ALA A 86 -15.78 -2.07 2.49
C ALA A 86 -14.82 -0.88 2.57
N PRO A 87 -14.58 -0.31 3.77
CA PRO A 87 -13.64 0.77 3.96
C PRO A 87 -12.23 0.38 3.54
N ILE A 88 -11.43 1.37 3.12
CA ILE A 88 -9.99 1.20 2.97
C ILE A 88 -9.38 1.03 4.36
N GLN A 89 -8.57 0.00 4.52
CA GLN A 89 -7.85 -0.30 5.75
C GLN A 89 -6.40 0.13 5.64
N GLN A 90 -5.84 0.59 6.76
CA GLN A 90 -4.39 0.82 6.88
C GLN A 90 -3.83 -0.06 7.98
N TRP A 91 -2.77 -0.78 7.66
CA TRP A 91 -2.09 -1.73 8.53
C TRP A 91 -0.64 -1.29 8.74
N ARG A 92 -0.15 -1.38 9.96
CA ARG A 92 1.29 -1.27 10.23
C ARG A 92 1.96 -2.60 9.87
N LEU A 93 3.03 -2.53 9.06
CA LEU A 93 3.85 -3.68 8.69
C LEU A 93 5.10 -3.72 9.58
N THR A 94 5.36 -4.86 10.19
CA THR A 94 6.55 -5.07 11.03
C THR A 94 7.21 -6.42 10.73
N GLY A 95 8.52 -6.47 10.90
CA GLY A 95 9.33 -7.66 10.75
C GLY A 95 10.12 -7.95 12.03
N THR A 96 9.63 -8.84 12.89
CA THR A 96 10.25 -9.17 14.15
C THR A 96 10.46 -10.68 14.29
N GLY A 97 11.62 -11.10 14.86
CA GLY A 97 11.86 -12.51 15.17
C GLY A 97 11.80 -13.45 13.97
N GLY A 98 12.10 -12.95 12.76
CA GLY A 98 12.01 -13.74 11.54
C GLY A 98 10.60 -13.90 10.96
N ALA A 99 9.61 -13.16 11.48
CA ALA A 99 8.24 -13.18 11.01
C ALA A 99 7.77 -11.80 10.54
N ILE A 100 6.86 -11.78 9.59
CA ILE A 100 6.11 -10.59 9.14
C ILE A 100 4.79 -10.54 9.86
N GLN A 101 4.45 -9.38 10.39
CA GLN A 101 3.16 -9.14 11.05
C GLN A 101 2.52 -7.85 10.54
N VAL A 102 1.20 -7.82 10.47
CA VAL A 102 0.40 -6.64 10.19
C VAL A 102 -0.54 -6.37 11.36
N THR A 103 -0.68 -5.10 11.72
CA THR A 103 -1.60 -4.65 12.78
C THR A 103 -2.46 -3.53 12.23
N SER A 104 -3.78 -3.64 12.33
CA SER A 104 -4.70 -2.59 11.89
C SER A 104 -4.46 -1.31 12.69
N VAL A 105 -4.29 -0.18 12.01
CA VAL A 105 -4.04 1.12 12.64
C VAL A 105 -5.10 2.16 12.29
N ARG A 106 -5.76 2.03 11.13
CA ARG A 106 -6.77 2.98 10.69
C ARG A 106 -7.71 2.38 9.66
N SER A 107 -8.94 2.91 9.60
CA SER A 107 -9.93 2.66 8.57
C SER A 107 -10.50 4.00 8.08
N PHE A 108 -10.67 4.15 6.77
CA PHE A 108 -11.24 5.35 6.16
C PHE A 108 -12.74 5.15 5.96
N THR A 109 -13.54 5.91 6.69
CA THR A 109 -15.02 5.75 6.75
C THR A 109 -15.78 7.05 6.46
N ASP A 110 -15.08 8.13 6.16
CA ASP A 110 -15.68 9.45 5.91
C ASP A 110 -16.49 9.51 4.61
N VAL A 111 -16.13 8.70 3.63
CA VAL A 111 -16.85 8.54 2.36
C VAL A 111 -16.96 7.07 1.99
N SER A 112 -18.03 6.75 1.29
CA SER A 112 -18.16 5.43 0.65
C SER A 112 -17.35 5.44 -0.64
N ILE A 113 -16.31 4.62 -0.69
CA ILE A 113 -15.48 4.41 -1.89
C ILE A 113 -15.89 3.07 -2.49
N GLY A 114 -16.31 3.09 -3.75
CA GLY A 114 -16.70 1.91 -4.51
C GLY A 114 -15.52 0.98 -4.82
N VAL A 115 -15.51 0.37 -5.99
CA VAL A 115 -14.36 -0.45 -6.41
C VAL A 115 -13.16 0.45 -6.65
N ALA A 116 -12.04 0.18 -5.97
CA ALA A 116 -10.81 0.93 -6.12
C ALA A 116 -9.62 -0.05 -6.14
N GLU A 117 -8.85 -0.03 -7.23
CA GLU A 117 -7.73 -0.93 -7.44
C GLU A 117 -6.38 -0.20 -7.44
N GLY A 118 -6.28 0.91 -8.15
CA GLY A 118 -5.06 1.69 -8.23
C GLY A 118 -4.79 2.48 -6.96
N PHE A 119 -3.74 2.13 -6.24
CA PHE A 119 -3.28 2.84 -5.05
C PHE A 119 -1.84 3.27 -5.22
N VAL A 120 -1.51 4.48 -4.75
CA VAL A 120 -0.14 4.96 -4.67
C VAL A 120 0.06 5.83 -3.44
N ALA A 121 1.18 5.66 -2.75
CA ALA A 121 1.56 6.49 -1.61
C ALA A 121 2.76 7.38 -1.95
N ASP A 122 2.66 8.64 -1.54
CA ASP A 122 3.72 9.63 -1.58
C ASP A 122 4.43 9.63 -0.22
N ASP A 123 5.52 8.89 -0.14
CA ASP A 123 6.30 8.74 1.08
C ASP A 123 6.94 10.06 1.52
N GLN A 124 7.27 10.95 0.57
CA GLN A 124 7.92 12.22 0.84
C GLN A 124 6.98 13.21 1.50
N HIS A 125 5.76 13.34 0.99
CA HIS A 125 4.80 14.33 1.46
C HIS A 125 3.74 13.74 2.42
N GLY A 126 3.72 12.42 2.61
CA GLY A 126 2.82 11.73 3.52
C GLY A 126 1.38 11.70 3.03
N PHE A 127 1.18 11.50 1.74
CA PHE A 127 -0.15 11.35 1.13
C PHE A 127 -0.34 9.96 0.54
N VAL A 128 -1.60 9.58 0.38
CA VAL A 128 -2.00 8.38 -0.35
C VAL A 128 -3.15 8.72 -1.28
N TYR A 129 -3.15 8.10 -2.45
CA TYR A 129 -4.13 8.30 -3.50
C TYR A 129 -4.80 6.97 -3.82
N PHE A 130 -6.13 6.99 -3.92
CA PHE A 130 -6.96 5.84 -4.25
C PHE A 130 -7.76 6.12 -5.51
N SER A 131 -7.53 5.35 -6.56
CA SER A 131 -8.30 5.43 -7.79
C SER A 131 -9.56 4.60 -7.66
N GLU A 132 -10.72 5.26 -7.56
CA GLU A 132 -12.03 4.62 -7.64
C GLU A 132 -12.44 4.50 -9.10
N GLU A 133 -12.66 3.25 -9.57
CA GLU A 133 -12.84 2.93 -11.00
C GLU A 133 -13.92 3.82 -11.67
N ALA A 134 -15.07 3.96 -11.04
CA ALA A 134 -16.22 4.67 -11.62
C ALA A 134 -16.28 6.17 -11.31
N ALA A 135 -15.43 6.69 -10.41
CA ALA A 135 -15.65 8.01 -9.84
C ALA A 135 -14.48 8.99 -10.01
N GLY A 136 -13.27 8.63 -9.60
CA GLY A 136 -12.12 9.52 -9.64
C GLY A 136 -11.04 9.13 -8.64
N ILE A 137 -10.16 10.08 -8.32
CA ILE A 137 -9.03 9.87 -7.43
C ILE A 137 -9.25 10.58 -6.10
N HIS A 138 -9.17 9.83 -5.02
CA HIS A 138 -9.28 10.31 -3.64
C HIS A 138 -7.89 10.50 -3.05
N LYS A 139 -7.64 11.64 -2.41
CA LYS A 139 -6.40 11.95 -1.69
C LYS A 139 -6.64 11.98 -0.18
N TYR A 140 -5.80 11.30 0.57
CA TYR A 140 -5.80 11.28 2.03
C TYR A 140 -4.41 11.52 2.60
N ASN A 141 -4.34 11.88 3.89
CA ASN A 141 -3.10 11.83 4.65
C ASN A 141 -2.72 10.36 4.90
N ALA A 142 -1.46 10.01 4.61
CA ALA A 142 -0.96 8.64 4.76
C ALA A 142 -0.46 8.32 6.18
N ASP A 143 -0.13 9.36 7.00
CA ASP A 143 0.30 9.11 8.37
C ASP A 143 -0.90 8.80 9.29
N PRO A 144 -0.97 7.60 9.89
CA PRO A 144 -2.07 7.24 10.77
C PRO A 144 -2.11 8.09 12.06
N ASN A 145 -1.00 8.74 12.42
CA ASN A 145 -0.90 9.60 13.60
C ASN A 145 -1.27 11.07 13.33
N SER A 146 -1.59 11.43 12.09
CA SER A 146 -1.94 12.81 11.74
C SER A 146 -3.23 13.33 12.39
N GLY A 147 -4.09 12.43 12.89
CA GLY A 147 -5.44 12.76 13.32
C GLY A 147 -6.40 13.13 12.17
N GLN A 148 -5.93 13.13 10.93
CA GLN A 148 -6.70 13.50 9.73
C GLN A 148 -7.18 12.24 9.01
N ASN A 149 -8.41 11.84 9.27
CA ASN A 149 -9.03 10.67 8.64
C ASN A 149 -9.95 11.03 7.46
N ASN A 150 -10.19 12.32 7.23
CA ASN A 150 -11.08 12.77 6.18
C ASN A 150 -10.35 12.92 4.84
N ARG A 151 -11.10 12.75 3.76
CA ARG A 151 -10.61 13.00 2.42
C ARG A 151 -10.15 14.45 2.26
N LEU A 152 -8.91 14.63 1.81
CA LEU A 152 -8.33 15.96 1.58
C LEU A 152 -8.74 16.55 0.23
N SER A 153 -8.83 15.70 -0.80
CA SER A 153 -9.16 16.13 -2.16
C SER A 153 -9.80 14.99 -2.95
N PHE A 154 -10.56 15.37 -3.96
CA PHE A 154 -11.13 14.47 -4.96
C PHE A 154 -11.01 15.13 -6.33
N PHE A 155 -10.43 14.44 -7.29
CA PHE A 155 -10.15 14.97 -8.62
C PHE A 155 -10.24 13.88 -9.70
N ALA A 156 -9.99 14.25 -10.95
CA ALA A 156 -10.14 13.36 -12.10
C ALA A 156 -11.55 12.75 -12.20
N SER A 157 -12.56 13.50 -11.73
CA SER A 157 -13.98 13.14 -11.88
C SER A 157 -14.60 13.96 -13.01
N GLY A 158 -15.24 13.29 -13.96
CA GLY A 158 -15.87 13.98 -15.09
C GLY A 158 -14.89 14.60 -16.10
N ASP A 159 -13.64 14.16 -16.10
CA ASP A 159 -12.54 14.62 -16.97
C ASP A 159 -12.54 13.97 -18.37
N GLY A 160 -13.57 13.20 -18.68
CA GLY A 160 -13.71 12.48 -19.96
C GLY A 160 -12.93 11.16 -20.00
N THR A 161 -12.21 10.76 -18.95
CA THR A 161 -11.66 9.42 -18.84
C THR A 161 -12.79 8.41 -18.69
N ALA A 162 -12.64 7.27 -19.33
CA ALA A 162 -13.60 6.16 -19.19
C ALA A 162 -13.73 5.72 -17.73
N SER A 163 -14.87 5.17 -17.34
CA SER A 163 -14.98 4.35 -16.16
C SER A 163 -13.96 3.21 -16.25
N ASP A 164 -13.52 2.68 -15.11
CA ASP A 164 -12.48 1.64 -15.03
C ASP A 164 -11.05 2.21 -14.93
N ARG A 165 -10.89 3.15 -13.98
CA ARG A 165 -9.59 3.72 -13.62
C ARG A 165 -8.85 2.74 -12.72
N GLU A 166 -7.93 1.97 -13.29
CA GLU A 166 -7.23 0.91 -12.55
C GLU A 166 -5.91 1.40 -11.95
N GLY A 167 -4.93 1.70 -12.79
CA GLY A 167 -3.58 2.05 -12.35
C GLY A 167 -3.42 3.53 -12.03
N VAL A 168 -2.65 3.83 -10.98
CA VAL A 168 -2.19 5.17 -10.63
C VAL A 168 -0.73 5.12 -10.24
N SER A 169 0.04 6.10 -10.70
CA SER A 169 1.45 6.26 -10.34
C SER A 169 1.74 7.71 -9.99
N LEU A 170 2.84 7.92 -9.26
CA LEU A 170 3.27 9.23 -8.83
C LEU A 170 4.61 9.58 -9.49
N VAL A 171 4.70 10.78 -10.03
CA VAL A 171 5.96 11.37 -10.49
C VAL A 171 6.30 12.53 -9.58
N SER A 172 7.44 12.46 -8.90
CA SER A 172 7.95 13.57 -8.10
C SER A 172 8.71 14.55 -8.98
N CYS A 173 8.43 15.84 -8.85
CA CYS A 173 9.15 16.90 -9.51
C CYS A 173 10.24 17.49 -8.61
N ASN A 174 11.32 18.00 -9.20
CA ASN A 174 12.47 18.56 -8.46
C ASN A 174 12.14 19.83 -7.66
N ASP A 175 11.00 20.46 -7.94
CA ASP A 175 10.50 21.67 -7.25
C ASP A 175 9.62 21.35 -6.03
N GLY A 176 9.54 20.08 -5.64
CA GLY A 176 8.68 19.61 -4.54
C GLY A 176 7.23 19.38 -4.94
N GLY A 177 6.88 19.58 -6.20
CA GLY A 177 5.59 19.17 -6.77
C GLY A 177 5.59 17.70 -7.20
N GLY A 178 4.42 17.20 -7.66
CA GLY A 178 4.25 15.86 -8.21
C GLY A 178 2.94 15.75 -9.00
N TYR A 179 2.90 14.80 -9.93
CA TYR A 179 1.76 14.49 -10.79
C TYR A 179 1.41 13.00 -10.69
#